data_591fe3977b799c949998e1e4ae6daccb
#
_entry.id   591fe3977b799c949998e1e4ae6daccb
#
_cell.length_a   1.000
_cell.length_b   1.000
_cell.length_c   1.000
_cell.angle_alpha   90.00
_cell.angle_beta   90.00
_cell.angle_gamma   90.00
#
_symmetry.space_group_name_H-M   'P 1'
#
loop_
_entity.id
_entity.type
_entity.pdbx_description
1 polymer ?
#
loop_
_entity_poly.entity_id
_entity_poly.type
_entity_poly.pdbx_seq_one_letter_code
_entity_poly.pdbx_strand_id
1 'polypeptide(L)'
;MEKISIAKRLNNNKRGYLIINANQGKHKIALIEDVKNEYATLADLSRKILKNALVIGFAETAIAIGATLAESVGAFFMQTTRENICAYNEYIHFTEAHSHAMEQRLVLSDMEEIYHQVDRIVFVEDEITTGNTIWNCIEEIESVFKGRKRYAIATLLNTLSEDRKAFFKERNVDIVYINYIDKESFEEDVIDTITDGDVYRIDSKSLNNYVKEISFKTDIRTRRLLNIQKLDAEIERLEGFLEEKYNLSEILKNKKTITVLGTEEFIYAPIKLAEYIDNISDAKVYVHSSTRSPIEVSKTFEYPLHARYEVRSIYDKNRQTYIYDLKQSDVFFIFTDGKDNEGEADILEAIRLSGNENIYLIRWDNE
;
A
#
# COMPACT_ATOMS: atom_id res chain seq x y z
N MET A 1 2.20 -4.32 -22.46
CA MET A 1 1.25 -3.44 -21.72
C MET A 1 2.09 -2.36 -21.07
N GLU A 2 1.74 -1.09 -21.23
CA GLU A 2 2.50 -0.01 -20.60
C GLU A 2 2.49 -0.17 -19.08
N LYS A 3 3.63 0.07 -18.45
CA LYS A 3 3.81 -0.03 -17.00
C LYS A 3 2.96 1.00 -16.25
N ILE A 4 2.80 2.18 -16.83
CA ILE A 4 2.03 3.30 -16.30
C ILE A 4 0.87 3.58 -17.24
N SER A 5 -0.32 3.65 -16.69
CA SER A 5 -1.57 3.90 -17.43
C SER A 5 -2.51 4.77 -16.60
N ILE A 6 -3.58 5.24 -17.20
CA ILE A 6 -4.54 6.14 -16.56
C ILE A 6 -5.89 5.47 -16.45
N ALA A 7 -6.55 5.65 -15.30
CA ALA A 7 -7.90 5.19 -15.08
C ALA A 7 -8.80 6.31 -14.56
N LYS A 8 -10.07 6.31 -14.99
CA LYS A 8 -11.08 7.27 -14.57
C LYS A 8 -11.53 7.01 -13.14
N ARG A 9 -11.73 8.05 -12.35
CA ARG A 9 -12.31 7.94 -11.00
C ARG A 9 -13.83 7.82 -11.07
N LEU A 10 -14.41 7.02 -10.16
CA LEU A 10 -15.87 6.93 -9.96
C LEU A 10 -16.47 8.26 -9.53
N ASN A 11 -15.75 9.02 -8.72
CA ASN A 11 -16.23 10.28 -8.13
C ASN A 11 -15.39 11.45 -8.67
N ASN A 12 -16.00 12.33 -9.41
CA ASN A 12 -15.37 13.48 -10.11
C ASN A 12 -14.97 14.65 -9.18
N ASN A 13 -14.55 14.39 -7.94
CA ASN A 13 -14.17 15.46 -7.02
C ASN A 13 -12.74 15.90 -7.25
N LYS A 14 -12.44 16.72 -8.27
CA LYS A 14 -11.21 17.51 -8.50
C LYS A 14 -10.14 16.96 -9.46
N ARG A 15 -9.86 15.67 -9.51
CA ARG A 15 -9.01 15.02 -10.50
C ARG A 15 -9.79 13.81 -11.01
N GLY A 16 -10.25 13.88 -12.25
CA GLY A 16 -11.10 12.85 -12.87
C GLY A 16 -10.40 11.49 -13.09
N TYR A 17 -9.10 11.40 -12.83
CA TYR A 17 -8.29 10.21 -13.10
C TYR A 17 -7.32 9.83 -11.97
N LEU A 18 -6.86 8.59 -12.01
CA LEU A 18 -5.75 8.05 -11.25
C LEU A 18 -4.69 7.51 -12.20
N ILE A 19 -3.43 7.65 -11.83
CA ILE A 19 -2.34 6.95 -12.51
C ILE A 19 -2.21 5.56 -11.91
N ILE A 20 -2.24 4.55 -12.75
CA ILE A 20 -2.10 3.14 -12.37
C ILE A 20 -0.70 2.68 -12.74
N ASN A 21 0.10 2.37 -11.74
CA ASN A 21 1.37 1.70 -11.94
C ASN A 21 1.17 0.18 -11.79
N ALA A 22 1.47 -0.56 -12.84
CA ALA A 22 1.27 -2.01 -12.89
C ALA A 22 2.15 -2.80 -11.90
N ASN A 23 3.21 -2.18 -11.38
CA ASN A 23 4.18 -2.83 -10.51
C ASN A 23 4.00 -2.50 -9.02
N GLN A 24 2.85 -2.04 -8.59
CA GLN A 24 2.63 -1.72 -7.17
C GLN A 24 1.88 -2.82 -6.40
N GLY A 25 1.15 -3.70 -7.10
CA GLY A 25 0.31 -4.69 -6.44
C GLY A 25 -0.82 -4.08 -5.59
N LYS A 26 -1.26 -2.85 -5.89
CA LYS A 26 -2.30 -2.13 -5.14
C LYS A 26 -3.59 -1.98 -5.93
N HIS A 27 -3.58 -1.20 -6.99
CA HIS A 27 -4.74 -1.04 -7.86
C HIS A 27 -4.80 -2.13 -8.94
N LYS A 28 -3.68 -2.74 -9.24
CA LYS A 28 -3.56 -3.82 -10.22
C LYS A 28 -2.73 -4.95 -9.62
N ILE A 29 -3.13 -6.19 -9.90
CA ILE A 29 -2.33 -7.36 -9.53
C ILE A 29 -0.97 -7.32 -10.23
N ALA A 30 0.11 -7.53 -9.50
CA ALA A 30 1.49 -7.43 -9.99
C ALA A 30 2.28 -8.70 -9.68
N LEU A 31 3.26 -9.03 -10.51
CA LEU A 31 4.28 -10.03 -10.15
C LEU A 31 5.14 -9.48 -9.02
N ILE A 32 5.43 -10.29 -8.03
CA ILE A 32 6.28 -9.88 -6.89
C ILE A 32 7.67 -9.44 -7.35
N GLU A 33 8.23 -10.10 -8.36
CA GLU A 33 9.53 -9.73 -8.93
C GLU A 33 9.54 -8.30 -9.48
N ASP A 34 8.48 -7.89 -10.18
CA ASP A 34 8.35 -6.53 -10.73
C ASP A 34 8.25 -5.49 -9.60
N VAL A 35 7.49 -5.79 -8.53
CA VAL A 35 7.35 -4.92 -7.35
C VAL A 35 8.69 -4.75 -6.65
N LYS A 36 9.40 -5.85 -6.38
CA LYS A 36 10.75 -5.85 -5.78
C LYS A 36 11.73 -4.98 -6.56
N ASN A 37 11.79 -5.19 -7.88
CA ASN A 37 12.71 -4.47 -8.75
C ASN A 37 12.44 -2.96 -8.77
N GLU A 38 11.18 -2.56 -8.77
CA GLU A 38 10.82 -1.14 -8.76
C GLU A 38 11.15 -0.47 -7.43
N TYR A 39 10.79 -1.13 -6.30
CA TYR A 39 11.07 -0.58 -4.97
C TYR A 39 12.56 -0.55 -4.67
N ALA A 40 13.32 -1.58 -5.07
CA ALA A 40 14.78 -1.61 -4.95
C ALA A 40 15.43 -0.48 -5.77
N THR A 41 14.91 -0.20 -6.98
CA THR A 41 15.39 0.91 -7.80
C THR A 41 15.23 2.25 -7.08
N LEU A 42 14.07 2.52 -6.49
CA LEU A 42 13.85 3.75 -5.73
C LEU A 42 14.73 3.80 -4.47
N ALA A 43 14.92 2.68 -3.78
CA ALA A 43 15.79 2.58 -2.61
C ALA A 43 17.23 2.94 -2.97
N ASP A 44 17.76 2.40 -4.07
CA ASP A 44 19.13 2.70 -4.54
C ASP A 44 19.30 4.19 -4.90
N LEU A 45 18.35 4.78 -5.60
CA LEU A 45 18.36 6.22 -5.91
C LEU A 45 18.28 7.08 -4.63
N SER A 46 17.61 6.58 -3.61
CA SER A 46 17.35 7.29 -2.34
C SER A 46 18.45 7.14 -1.28
N ARG A 47 19.46 6.29 -1.46
CA ARG A 47 20.51 5.98 -0.44
C ARG A 47 21.08 7.19 0.28
N LYS A 48 21.28 8.30 -0.43
CA LYS A 48 21.86 9.52 0.17
C LYS A 48 20.91 10.23 1.14
N ILE A 49 19.61 10.20 0.83
CA ILE A 49 18.59 10.84 1.66
C ILE A 49 18.14 9.96 2.83
N LEU A 50 18.35 8.65 2.74
CA LEU A 50 17.94 7.68 3.77
C LEU A 50 18.89 7.59 4.97
N LYS A 51 20.11 8.14 4.86
CA LYS A 51 21.10 8.05 5.94
C LYS A 51 20.65 8.82 7.19
N ASN A 52 20.58 8.13 8.33
CA ASN A 52 20.12 8.65 9.63
C ASN A 52 18.75 9.34 9.52
N ALA A 53 17.82 8.70 8.83
CA ALA A 53 16.48 9.22 8.55
C ALA A 53 15.39 8.44 9.26
N LEU A 54 14.28 9.12 9.53
CA LEU A 54 12.97 8.50 9.68
C LEU A 54 12.32 8.46 8.31
N VAL A 55 11.83 7.30 7.90
CA VAL A 55 11.07 7.15 6.66
C VAL A 55 9.58 7.12 7.00
N ILE A 56 8.79 7.98 6.34
CA ILE A 56 7.33 8.05 6.52
C ILE A 56 6.66 7.72 5.20
N GLY A 57 5.97 6.55 5.14
CA GLY A 57 5.17 6.13 3.99
C GLY A 57 3.73 6.61 4.10
N PHE A 58 3.21 7.26 3.06
CA PHE A 58 1.84 7.76 3.08
C PHE A 58 0.83 6.64 2.77
N ALA A 59 -0.23 6.56 3.59
CA ALA A 59 -1.34 5.63 3.38
C ALA A 59 -2.17 6.03 2.14
N GLU A 60 -2.47 5.08 1.27
CA GLU A 60 -2.30 3.63 1.43
C GLU A 60 -1.08 3.11 0.66
N THR A 61 -0.89 3.56 -0.56
CA THR A 61 -0.05 2.91 -1.59
C THR A 61 1.44 2.98 -1.24
N ALA A 62 1.88 4.09 -0.66
CA ALA A 62 3.31 4.29 -0.37
C ALA A 62 3.81 3.63 0.92
N ILE A 63 2.96 2.93 1.67
CA ILE A 63 3.37 2.23 2.90
C ILE A 63 4.45 1.18 2.60
N ALA A 64 4.19 0.29 1.65
CA ALA A 64 5.15 -0.76 1.31
C ALA A 64 6.44 -0.20 0.69
N ILE A 65 6.31 0.83 -0.16
CA ILE A 65 7.46 1.52 -0.74
C ILE A 65 8.35 2.10 0.37
N GLY A 66 7.74 2.85 1.31
CA GLY A 66 8.46 3.46 2.42
C GLY A 66 9.13 2.43 3.34
N ALA A 67 8.44 1.34 3.65
CA ALA A 67 9.01 0.25 4.46
C ALA A 67 10.21 -0.40 3.78
N THR A 68 10.13 -0.69 2.47
CA THR A 68 11.25 -1.23 1.69
C THR A 68 12.44 -0.25 1.63
N LEU A 69 12.19 1.06 1.49
CA LEU A 69 13.26 2.05 1.56
C LEU A 69 13.93 2.04 2.93
N ALA A 70 13.17 1.99 4.02
CA ALA A 70 13.71 1.91 5.38
C ALA A 70 14.51 0.61 5.59
N GLU A 71 14.01 -0.53 5.12
CA GLU A 71 14.68 -1.84 5.15
C GLU A 71 16.06 -1.78 4.50
N SER A 72 16.17 -1.15 3.33
CA SER A 72 17.41 -1.08 2.53
C SER A 72 18.61 -0.47 3.27
N VAL A 73 18.37 0.28 4.34
CA VAL A 73 19.39 0.96 5.16
C VAL A 73 19.24 0.71 6.66
N GLY A 74 18.29 -0.10 7.09
CA GLY A 74 17.99 -0.36 8.50
C GLY A 74 17.48 0.88 9.25
N ALA A 75 16.73 1.76 8.58
CA ALA A 75 16.16 2.97 9.17
C ALA A 75 14.89 2.68 9.97
N PHE A 76 14.47 3.66 10.77
CA PHE A 76 13.13 3.65 11.38
C PHE A 76 12.08 3.98 10.33
N PHE A 77 10.93 3.31 10.47
CA PHE A 77 9.79 3.49 9.59
C PHE A 77 8.54 3.87 10.37
N MET A 78 7.79 4.81 9.84
CA MET A 78 6.41 5.10 10.24
C MET A 78 5.53 5.13 8.98
N GLN A 79 4.26 4.82 9.16
CA GLN A 79 3.26 5.11 8.13
C GLN A 79 2.29 6.17 8.63
N THR A 80 1.74 6.95 7.70
CA THR A 80 0.51 7.67 8.02
C THR A 80 -0.64 6.69 8.10
N THR A 81 -1.70 7.04 8.81
CA THR A 81 -2.88 6.21 8.88
C THR A 81 -4.16 7.03 8.76
N ARG A 82 -5.18 6.40 8.22
CA ARG A 82 -6.56 6.91 8.21
C ARG A 82 -7.43 6.15 9.21
N GLU A 83 -6.86 5.14 9.92
CA GLU A 83 -7.52 4.36 10.95
C GLU A 83 -7.41 5.02 12.32
N ASN A 84 -8.42 4.78 13.17
CA ASN A 84 -8.41 5.20 14.56
C ASN A 84 -7.75 4.14 15.43
N ILE A 85 -6.43 4.24 15.63
CA ILE A 85 -5.64 3.32 16.45
C ILE A 85 -5.28 3.89 17.83
N CYS A 86 -5.50 5.19 18.05
CA CYS A 86 -5.27 5.91 19.30
C CYS A 86 -6.41 6.91 19.53
N ALA A 87 -6.42 7.59 20.69
CA ALA A 87 -7.30 8.71 20.93
C ALA A 87 -6.98 9.89 19.99
N TYR A 88 -7.97 10.70 19.65
CA TYR A 88 -7.81 11.79 18.66
C TYR A 88 -6.68 12.79 18.98
N ASN A 89 -6.51 13.12 20.23
CA ASN A 89 -5.45 14.03 20.70
C ASN A 89 -4.04 13.43 20.72
N GLU A 90 -3.88 12.16 20.36
CA GLU A 90 -2.59 11.47 20.25
C GLU A 90 -2.05 11.44 18.83
N TYR A 91 -2.62 12.24 17.92
CA TYR A 91 -2.18 12.34 16.54
C TYR A 91 -1.69 13.74 16.17
N ILE A 92 -0.75 13.77 15.23
CA ILE A 92 -0.49 14.94 14.38
C ILE A 92 -1.43 14.79 13.18
N HIS A 93 -2.35 15.74 13.04
CA HIS A 93 -3.36 15.73 11.99
C HIS A 93 -2.93 16.62 10.85
N PHE A 94 -3.06 16.16 9.62
CA PHE A 94 -2.87 16.99 8.44
C PHE A 94 -3.85 16.58 7.35
N THR A 95 -4.23 17.56 6.53
CA THR A 95 -5.23 17.36 5.49
C THR A 95 -4.56 17.36 4.12
N GLU A 96 -5.11 16.56 3.21
CA GLU A 96 -4.90 16.80 1.79
C GLU A 96 -5.48 18.18 1.45
N ALA A 97 -4.85 18.91 0.55
CA ALA A 97 -5.09 20.34 0.28
C ALA A 97 -6.50 20.76 -0.16
N HIS A 98 -7.54 19.96 0.15
CA HIS A 98 -8.89 20.17 -0.35
C HIS A 98 -9.95 19.77 0.69
N SER A 99 -10.92 20.62 0.92
CA SER A 99 -11.95 20.65 1.97
C SER A 99 -12.85 19.40 2.19
N HIS A 100 -12.62 18.30 1.49
CA HIS A 100 -13.32 17.02 1.66
C HIS A 100 -12.37 15.82 1.52
N ALA A 101 -11.07 16.03 1.56
CA ALA A 101 -10.08 14.96 1.55
C ALA A 101 -10.05 14.29 2.93
N MET A 102 -9.85 12.97 2.94
CA MET A 102 -9.74 12.24 4.21
C MET A 102 -8.48 12.68 4.95
N GLU A 103 -8.66 12.98 6.23
CA GLU A 103 -7.58 13.33 7.14
C GLU A 103 -6.56 12.21 7.23
N GLN A 104 -5.30 12.55 7.11
CA GLN A 104 -4.18 11.65 7.40
C GLN A 104 -3.57 12.01 8.76
N ARG A 105 -2.98 11.03 9.41
CA ARG A 105 -2.51 11.15 10.79
C ARG A 105 -1.18 10.46 10.99
N LEU A 106 -0.35 11.04 11.84
CA LEU A 106 0.83 10.39 12.42
C LEU A 106 0.62 10.24 13.92
N VAL A 107 1.03 9.13 14.51
CA VAL A 107 0.95 8.93 15.95
C VAL A 107 1.96 9.84 16.65
N LEU A 108 1.46 10.72 17.53
CA LEU A 108 2.28 11.75 18.17
C LEU A 108 3.37 11.15 19.05
N SER A 109 3.04 10.17 19.90
CA SER A 109 4.00 9.53 20.80
C SER A 109 5.14 8.83 20.04
N ASP A 110 4.85 8.27 18.88
CA ASP A 110 5.85 7.63 18.03
C ASP A 110 6.79 8.68 17.42
N MET A 111 6.25 9.82 17.02
CA MET A 111 7.06 10.95 16.56
C MET A 111 7.92 11.54 17.69
N GLU A 112 7.39 11.68 18.91
CA GLU A 112 8.14 12.13 20.10
C GLU A 112 9.32 11.21 20.41
N GLU A 113 9.14 9.90 20.29
CA GLU A 113 10.18 8.90 20.50
C GLU A 113 11.36 9.07 19.55
N ILE A 114 11.09 9.31 18.25
CA ILE A 114 12.12 9.25 17.20
C ILE A 114 12.62 10.61 16.73
N TYR A 115 11.83 11.69 16.89
CA TYR A 115 12.13 12.98 16.26
C TYR A 115 13.55 13.47 16.55
N HIS A 116 14.01 13.39 17.81
CA HIS A 116 15.32 13.89 18.19
C HIS A 116 16.48 12.93 17.88
N GLN A 117 16.20 11.71 17.47
CA GLN A 117 17.22 10.69 17.17
C GLN A 117 17.67 10.71 15.70
N VAL A 118 16.92 11.35 14.82
CA VAL A 118 17.20 11.38 13.38
C VAL A 118 17.55 12.80 12.90
N ASP A 119 18.34 12.89 11.84
CA ASP A 119 18.71 14.17 11.22
C ASP A 119 17.74 14.61 10.13
N ARG A 120 17.02 13.66 9.55
CA ARG A 120 16.17 13.85 8.38
C ARG A 120 14.87 13.09 8.50
N ILE A 121 13.82 13.61 7.88
CA ILE A 121 12.57 12.89 7.62
C ILE A 121 12.44 12.74 6.10
N VAL A 122 12.24 11.51 5.64
CA VAL A 122 12.00 11.18 4.24
C VAL A 122 10.55 10.76 4.07
N PHE A 123 9.79 11.56 3.35
CA PHE A 123 8.41 11.26 2.99
C PHE A 123 8.38 10.42 1.71
N VAL A 124 7.56 9.37 1.72
CA VAL A 124 7.43 8.45 0.58
C VAL A 124 5.99 8.47 0.09
N GLU A 125 5.83 8.74 -1.20
CA GLU A 125 4.57 8.69 -1.95
C GLU A 125 4.73 7.82 -3.19
N ASP A 126 3.65 7.24 -3.67
CA ASP A 126 3.65 6.52 -4.95
C ASP A 126 3.68 7.51 -6.14
N GLU A 127 2.92 8.60 -6.02
CA GLU A 127 2.87 9.70 -6.98
C GLU A 127 2.85 11.06 -6.28
N ILE A 128 3.82 11.91 -6.56
CA ILE A 128 3.77 13.31 -6.13
C ILE A 128 3.18 14.20 -7.22
N THR A 129 2.04 14.85 -6.92
CA THR A 129 1.31 15.72 -7.87
C THR A 129 1.55 17.21 -7.62
N THR A 130 1.06 17.72 -6.50
CA THR A 130 1.29 19.08 -6.02
C THR A 130 2.25 19.13 -4.83
N GLY A 131 2.40 18.01 -4.15
CA GLY A 131 3.16 17.90 -2.91
C GLY A 131 2.54 18.64 -1.72
N ASN A 132 1.29 19.10 -1.84
CA ASN A 132 0.65 19.88 -0.76
C ASN A 132 0.44 19.03 0.50
N THR A 133 0.06 17.77 0.36
CA THR A 133 -0.13 16.84 1.51
C THR A 133 1.16 16.70 2.30
N ILE A 134 2.29 16.51 1.61
CA ILE A 134 3.61 16.42 2.25
C ILE A 134 3.97 17.74 2.92
N TRP A 135 3.74 18.87 2.24
CA TRP A 135 4.06 20.17 2.80
C TRP A 135 3.22 20.48 4.06
N ASN A 136 1.93 20.20 4.03
CA ASN A 136 1.07 20.32 5.21
C ASN A 136 1.56 19.44 6.37
N CYS A 137 1.99 18.22 6.09
CA CYS A 137 2.57 17.34 7.08
C CYS A 137 3.87 17.93 7.69
N ILE A 138 4.75 18.54 6.88
CA ILE A 138 5.95 19.23 7.36
C ILE A 138 5.58 20.39 8.29
N GLU A 139 4.62 21.23 7.90
CA GLU A 139 4.18 22.38 8.71
C GLU A 139 3.60 21.93 10.05
N GLU A 140 2.80 20.87 10.08
CA GLU A 140 2.24 20.31 11.31
C GLU A 140 3.34 19.72 12.21
N ILE A 141 4.29 18.97 11.65
CA ILE A 141 5.44 18.46 12.41
C ILE A 141 6.24 19.62 13.01
N GLU A 142 6.55 20.69 12.24
CA GLU A 142 7.29 21.85 12.70
C GLU A 142 6.50 22.68 13.73
N SER A 143 5.15 22.64 13.70
CA SER A 143 4.32 23.30 14.71
C SER A 143 4.39 22.60 16.08
N VAL A 144 4.54 21.28 16.09
CA VAL A 144 4.61 20.47 17.31
C VAL A 144 6.03 20.42 17.86
N PHE A 145 7.03 20.21 16.99
CA PHE A 145 8.42 20.02 17.39
C PHE A 145 9.27 21.24 17.11
N LYS A 146 9.99 21.72 18.13
CA LYS A 146 10.94 22.81 17.96
C LYS A 146 12.20 22.34 17.24
N GLY A 147 12.64 23.13 16.27
CA GLY A 147 13.85 22.85 15.50
C GLY A 147 13.53 22.21 14.14
N ARG A 148 14.15 22.79 13.10
CA ARG A 148 13.94 22.33 11.73
C ARG A 148 14.77 21.10 11.41
N LYS A 149 14.11 20.08 10.88
CA LYS A 149 14.77 18.91 10.29
C LYS A 149 15.16 19.16 8.83
N ARG A 150 16.00 18.31 8.29
CA ARG A 150 16.14 18.20 6.84
C ARG A 150 15.00 17.30 6.34
N TYR A 151 14.42 17.68 5.22
CA TYR A 151 13.33 16.94 4.61
C TYR A 151 13.73 16.45 3.23
N ALA A 152 13.19 15.31 2.84
CA ALA A 152 13.30 14.81 1.48
C ALA A 152 12.03 14.05 1.10
N ILE A 153 11.82 13.86 -0.19
CA ILE A 153 10.72 13.14 -0.78
C ILE A 153 11.29 12.05 -1.69
N ALA A 154 10.78 10.83 -1.55
CA ALA A 154 11.04 9.74 -2.47
C ALA A 154 9.72 9.27 -3.08
N THR A 155 9.67 9.11 -4.40
CA THR A 155 8.43 8.74 -5.09
C THR A 155 8.71 7.90 -6.34
N LEU A 156 7.78 7.02 -6.73
CA LEU A 156 7.88 6.30 -7.99
C LEU A 156 7.63 7.24 -9.17
N LEU A 157 6.62 8.12 -9.02
CA LEU A 157 6.16 9.02 -10.07
C LEU A 157 6.19 10.47 -9.62
N ASN A 158 6.87 11.31 -10.37
CA ASN A 158 6.89 12.75 -10.16
C ASN A 158 6.13 13.44 -11.28
N THR A 159 5.03 14.12 -10.93
CA THR A 159 4.21 14.94 -11.84
C THR A 159 4.16 16.42 -11.40
N LEU A 160 5.13 16.87 -10.60
CA LEU A 160 5.23 18.26 -10.16
C LEU A 160 5.47 19.21 -11.33
N SER A 161 4.77 20.33 -11.33
CA SER A 161 5.09 21.45 -12.22
C SER A 161 6.45 22.08 -11.84
N GLU A 162 7.06 22.82 -12.76
CA GLU A 162 8.32 23.51 -12.51
C GLU A 162 8.24 24.47 -11.33
N ASP A 163 7.11 25.18 -11.15
CA ASP A 163 6.89 26.07 -10.01
C ASP A 163 6.90 25.29 -8.68
N ARG A 164 6.30 24.09 -8.67
CA ARG A 164 6.29 23.26 -7.47
C ARG A 164 7.66 22.62 -7.18
N LYS A 165 8.42 22.27 -8.19
CA LYS A 165 9.82 21.85 -8.03
C LYS A 165 10.67 22.97 -7.45
N ALA A 166 10.52 24.21 -7.96
CA ALA A 166 11.17 25.39 -7.44
C ALA A 166 10.79 25.65 -5.98
N PHE A 167 9.50 25.55 -5.64
CA PHE A 167 9.00 25.68 -4.25
C PHE A 167 9.71 24.78 -3.26
N PHE A 168 9.87 23.50 -3.57
CA PHE A 168 10.56 22.53 -2.70
C PHE A 168 12.08 22.79 -2.66
N LYS A 169 12.69 23.13 -3.79
CA LYS A 169 14.12 23.44 -3.89
C LYS A 169 14.48 24.67 -3.03
N GLU A 170 13.71 25.75 -3.08
CA GLU A 170 13.91 26.94 -2.26
C GLU A 170 13.84 26.64 -0.75
N ARG A 171 13.10 25.61 -0.38
CA ARG A 171 12.92 25.15 1.01
C ARG A 171 13.91 24.06 1.42
N ASN A 172 14.87 23.74 0.55
CA ASN A 172 15.88 22.70 0.75
C ASN A 172 15.25 21.31 1.02
N VAL A 173 14.18 20.97 0.30
CA VAL A 173 13.58 19.64 0.28
C VAL A 173 14.08 18.92 -0.96
N ASP A 174 14.85 17.86 -0.75
CA ASP A 174 15.34 17.02 -1.83
C ASP A 174 14.20 16.15 -2.39
N ILE A 175 14.12 15.96 -3.73
CA ILE A 175 13.14 15.08 -4.36
C ILE A 175 13.87 14.02 -5.18
N VAL A 176 13.61 12.75 -4.86
CA VAL A 176 14.12 11.57 -5.59
C VAL A 176 12.94 10.84 -6.21
N TYR A 177 13.05 10.45 -7.47
CA TYR A 177 11.98 9.75 -8.19
C TYR A 177 12.54 8.83 -9.27
N ILE A 178 11.73 7.83 -9.67
CA ILE A 178 12.07 6.93 -10.77
C ILE A 178 11.66 7.57 -12.10
N ASN A 179 10.41 8.00 -12.22
CA ASN A 179 9.87 8.53 -13.47
C ASN A 179 9.30 9.94 -13.28
N TYR A 180 9.56 10.80 -14.26
CA TYR A 180 8.86 12.08 -14.41
C TYR A 180 7.81 11.97 -15.52
N ILE A 181 6.62 12.47 -15.25
CA ILE A 181 5.50 12.47 -16.18
C ILE A 181 4.91 13.87 -16.25
N ASP A 182 4.79 14.40 -17.45
CA ASP A 182 4.11 15.67 -17.69
C ASP A 182 2.58 15.44 -17.66
N LYS A 183 1.89 16.17 -16.79
CA LYS A 183 0.44 16.04 -16.62
C LYS A 183 -0.37 16.42 -17.85
N GLU A 184 0.12 17.40 -18.62
CA GLU A 184 -0.60 17.92 -19.78
C GLU A 184 -0.81 16.84 -20.85
N SER A 185 0.02 15.78 -20.83
CA SER A 185 -0.09 14.66 -21.78
C SER A 185 -1.26 13.69 -21.51
N PHE A 186 -1.96 13.81 -20.37
CA PHE A 186 -2.92 12.78 -19.93
C PHE A 186 -4.38 13.25 -19.77
N GLU A 187 -4.65 14.55 -19.73
CA GLU A 187 -5.98 15.04 -19.35
C GLU A 187 -7.04 14.79 -20.46
N GLU A 188 -6.65 14.72 -21.71
CA GLU A 188 -7.57 14.53 -22.85
C GLU A 188 -8.02 13.07 -23.02
N ASP A 189 -7.19 12.10 -22.69
CA ASP A 189 -7.45 10.66 -22.96
C ASP A 189 -8.49 10.03 -22.02
N VAL A 190 -8.73 10.64 -20.85
CA VAL A 190 -9.59 10.05 -19.80
C VAL A 190 -11.07 10.38 -19.98
N ILE A 191 -11.40 11.48 -20.66
CA ILE A 191 -12.76 12.04 -20.71
C ILE A 191 -13.69 11.12 -21.50
N ASP A 192 -13.22 10.48 -22.55
CA ASP A 192 -14.03 9.69 -23.49
C ASP A 192 -14.03 8.18 -23.21
N THR A 193 -13.45 7.73 -22.10
CA THR A 193 -13.40 6.30 -21.77
C THR A 193 -14.80 5.76 -21.46
N ILE A 194 -15.20 4.70 -22.17
CA ILE A 194 -16.42 3.93 -21.89
C ILE A 194 -16.19 3.11 -20.62
N THR A 195 -17.05 3.26 -19.62
CA THR A 195 -16.98 2.57 -18.32
C THR A 195 -17.98 1.42 -18.27
N ASP A 196 -17.72 0.38 -19.06
CA ASP A 196 -18.57 -0.81 -19.23
C ASP A 196 -17.95 -2.10 -18.67
N GLY A 197 -16.93 -1.97 -17.83
CA GLY A 197 -16.27 -3.09 -17.18
C GLY A 197 -17.18 -3.84 -16.21
N ASP A 198 -16.71 -5.00 -15.74
CA ASP A 198 -17.50 -5.86 -14.86
C ASP A 198 -17.48 -5.35 -13.42
N VAL A 199 -18.66 -5.17 -12.81
CA VAL A 199 -18.81 -4.68 -11.43
C VAL A 199 -19.55 -5.70 -10.59
N TYR A 200 -18.86 -6.23 -9.58
CA TYR A 200 -19.39 -7.20 -8.62
C TYR A 200 -19.60 -6.50 -7.28
N ARG A 201 -20.88 -6.33 -6.87
CA ARG A 201 -21.24 -5.82 -5.55
C ARG A 201 -21.43 -6.98 -4.61
N ILE A 202 -20.55 -7.09 -3.63
CA ILE A 202 -20.52 -8.20 -2.69
C ILE A 202 -21.26 -7.79 -1.41
N ASP A 203 -22.18 -8.64 -0.94
CA ASP A 203 -22.87 -8.51 0.33
C ASP A 203 -23.00 -9.90 0.95
N SER A 204 -21.88 -10.42 1.45
CA SER A 204 -21.83 -11.75 2.05
C SER A 204 -22.38 -11.72 3.48
N LYS A 205 -23.22 -12.69 3.82
CA LYS A 205 -23.83 -12.80 5.17
C LYS A 205 -23.20 -13.88 6.03
N SER A 206 -22.26 -14.64 5.51
CA SER A 206 -21.65 -15.76 6.27
C SER A 206 -20.21 -15.99 5.84
N LEU A 207 -19.35 -16.24 6.82
CA LEU A 207 -18.04 -16.85 6.62
C LEU A 207 -18.26 -18.30 6.16
N ASN A 208 -17.66 -18.67 5.07
CA ASN A 208 -17.81 -19.99 4.48
C ASN A 208 -16.73 -20.95 5.01
N ASN A 209 -17.11 -22.20 5.32
CA ASN A 209 -16.29 -23.25 5.92
C ASN A 209 -15.12 -23.78 5.06
N TYR A 210 -14.80 -23.18 3.91
CA TYR A 210 -13.77 -23.66 2.98
C TYR A 210 -12.43 -22.91 3.06
N VAL A 211 -12.33 -21.93 3.98
CA VAL A 211 -11.12 -21.15 4.18
C VAL A 211 -10.28 -21.78 5.28
N LYS A 212 -8.99 -21.93 5.03
CA LYS A 212 -8.03 -22.40 6.04
C LYS A 212 -7.46 -21.19 6.77
N GLU A 213 -7.93 -20.98 8.00
CA GLU A 213 -7.47 -19.86 8.83
C GLU A 213 -6.19 -20.22 9.59
N ILE A 214 -5.25 -19.28 9.61
CA ILE A 214 -3.95 -19.33 10.26
C ILE A 214 -3.80 -18.09 11.13
N SER A 215 -3.77 -18.22 12.45
CA SER A 215 -3.50 -17.11 13.35
C SER A 215 -2.03 -17.12 13.78
N PHE A 216 -1.34 -16.02 13.53
CA PHE A 216 0.04 -15.79 13.91
C PHE A 216 0.10 -14.70 14.98
N LYS A 217 0.43 -15.08 16.22
CA LYS A 217 0.54 -14.14 17.34
C LYS A 217 1.84 -13.37 17.31
N THR A 218 1.73 -12.05 17.47
CA THR A 218 2.85 -11.12 17.43
C THR A 218 2.60 -9.90 18.31
N ASP A 219 3.67 -9.27 18.80
CA ASP A 219 3.61 -7.97 19.50
C ASP A 219 3.82 -6.78 18.54
N ILE A 220 4.08 -7.02 17.25
CA ILE A 220 4.36 -5.96 16.28
C ILE A 220 3.05 -5.33 15.79
N ARG A 221 2.92 -4.04 16.01
CA ARG A 221 1.80 -3.21 15.52
C ARG A 221 2.28 -2.41 14.31
N THR A 222 1.85 -2.80 13.12
CA THR A 222 2.36 -2.27 11.85
C THR A 222 2.07 -0.79 11.61
N ARG A 223 1.06 -0.21 12.28
CA ARG A 223 0.71 1.22 12.18
C ARG A 223 1.40 2.12 13.21
N ARG A 224 2.38 1.58 13.95
CA ARG A 224 3.19 2.30 14.94
C ARG A 224 4.61 2.52 14.40
N LEU A 225 5.43 3.27 15.16
CA LEU A 225 6.87 3.38 14.85
C LEU A 225 7.51 1.99 14.83
N LEU A 226 8.15 1.66 13.73
CA LEU A 226 8.80 0.39 13.51
C LEU A 226 10.32 0.55 13.42
N ASN A 227 11.02 -0.23 14.22
CA ASN A 227 12.36 -0.64 13.87
C ASN A 227 12.22 -1.73 12.80
N ILE A 228 12.61 -1.42 11.57
CA ILE A 228 12.36 -2.31 10.43
C ILE A 228 13.03 -3.67 10.60
N GLN A 229 14.21 -3.75 11.23
CA GLN A 229 14.91 -5.01 11.49
C GLN A 229 14.13 -5.93 12.45
N LYS A 230 13.38 -5.33 13.41
CA LYS A 230 12.50 -6.13 14.28
C LYS A 230 11.28 -6.65 13.51
N LEU A 231 10.75 -5.87 12.58
CA LEU A 231 9.65 -6.33 11.73
C LEU A 231 10.11 -7.45 10.81
N ASP A 232 11.29 -7.34 10.20
CA ASP A 232 11.85 -8.38 9.33
C ASP A 232 12.08 -9.69 10.11
N ALA A 233 12.66 -9.62 11.30
CA ALA A 233 12.82 -10.79 12.18
C ALA A 233 11.46 -11.43 12.55
N GLU A 234 10.42 -10.64 12.70
CA GLU A 234 9.08 -11.15 12.99
C GLU A 234 8.44 -11.80 11.76
N ILE A 235 8.71 -11.29 10.57
CA ILE A 235 8.29 -11.92 9.31
C ILE A 235 9.03 -13.26 9.12
N GLU A 236 10.35 -13.31 9.35
CA GLU A 236 11.11 -14.58 9.35
C GLU A 236 10.52 -15.59 10.34
N ARG A 237 10.07 -15.14 11.52
CA ARG A 237 9.38 -16.00 12.50
C ARG A 237 8.04 -16.52 11.95
N LEU A 238 7.26 -15.69 11.22
CA LEU A 238 6.05 -16.13 10.53
C LEU A 238 6.37 -17.19 9.48
N GLU A 239 7.40 -17.00 8.68
CA GLU A 239 7.84 -17.93 7.64
C GLU A 239 8.16 -19.31 8.23
N GLY A 240 8.97 -19.34 9.30
CA GLY A 240 9.26 -20.57 10.05
C GLY A 240 8.00 -21.22 10.65
N PHE A 241 7.08 -20.42 11.19
CA PHE A 241 5.82 -20.91 11.72
C PHE A 241 4.92 -21.53 10.64
N LEU A 242 4.86 -20.93 9.45
CA LEU A 242 4.08 -21.45 8.33
C LEU A 242 4.67 -22.78 7.83
N GLU A 243 6.00 -22.89 7.78
CA GLU A 243 6.66 -24.13 7.40
C GLU A 243 6.46 -25.23 8.45
N GLU A 244 6.77 -24.97 9.71
CA GLU A 244 6.71 -25.99 10.76
C GLU A 244 5.30 -26.52 11.07
N LYS A 245 4.30 -25.62 11.08
CA LYS A 245 2.92 -26.00 11.46
C LYS A 245 2.03 -26.37 10.29
N TYR A 246 2.25 -25.80 9.13
CA TYR A 246 1.36 -25.95 7.99
C TYR A 246 2.04 -26.59 6.79
N ASN A 247 3.36 -26.84 6.86
CA ASN A 247 4.15 -27.44 5.77
C ASN A 247 3.95 -26.64 4.47
N LEU A 248 4.28 -25.34 4.54
CA LEU A 248 4.05 -24.40 3.45
C LEU A 248 4.67 -24.89 2.15
N SER A 249 5.87 -25.43 2.18
CA SER A 249 6.56 -26.00 1.01
C SER A 249 5.73 -27.08 0.30
N GLU A 250 5.01 -27.94 1.04
CA GLU A 250 4.14 -28.98 0.44
C GLU A 250 2.85 -28.35 -0.12
N ILE A 251 2.29 -27.30 0.51
CA ILE A 251 1.14 -26.54 -0.01
C ILE A 251 1.48 -25.94 -1.37
N LEU A 252 2.70 -25.43 -1.54
CA LEU A 252 3.16 -24.74 -2.75
C LEU A 252 3.66 -25.69 -3.84
N LYS A 253 3.91 -26.95 -3.50
CA LYS A 253 4.49 -27.94 -4.40
C LYS A 253 3.66 -28.14 -5.67
N ASN A 254 4.32 -28.07 -6.82
CA ASN A 254 3.71 -28.22 -8.15
C ASN A 254 2.64 -27.15 -8.48
N LYS A 255 2.57 -26.06 -7.73
CA LYS A 255 1.70 -24.91 -8.05
C LYS A 255 2.36 -24.07 -9.13
N LYS A 256 1.54 -23.48 -10.02
CA LYS A 256 2.00 -22.63 -11.12
C LYS A 256 1.77 -21.15 -10.83
N THR A 257 0.71 -20.86 -10.05
CA THR A 257 0.30 -19.49 -9.75
C THR A 257 -0.12 -19.38 -8.29
N ILE A 258 0.39 -18.36 -7.61
CA ILE A 258 0.07 -18.04 -6.21
C ILE A 258 -0.23 -16.55 -6.13
N THR A 259 -1.26 -16.18 -5.38
CA THR A 259 -1.56 -14.78 -5.10
C THR A 259 -1.55 -14.52 -3.60
N VAL A 260 -0.90 -13.43 -3.19
CA VAL A 260 -0.95 -12.91 -1.82
C VAL A 260 -1.66 -11.56 -1.84
N LEU A 261 -2.77 -11.46 -1.11
CA LEU A 261 -3.59 -10.25 -1.00
C LEU A 261 -3.44 -9.64 0.38
N GLY A 262 -3.00 -8.38 0.42
CA GLY A 262 -3.04 -7.52 1.61
C GLY A 262 -4.38 -6.78 1.74
N THR A 263 -4.59 -6.14 2.89
CA THR A 263 -5.81 -5.39 3.17
C THR A 263 -5.54 -3.92 3.49
N GLU A 264 -6.02 -3.02 2.64
CA GLU A 264 -5.95 -1.56 2.79
C GLU A 264 -4.55 -1.04 3.17
N GLU A 265 -4.32 -0.67 4.44
CA GLU A 265 -3.02 -0.18 4.94
C GLU A 265 -2.05 -1.31 5.34
N PHE A 266 -2.52 -2.56 5.42
CA PHE A 266 -1.69 -3.72 5.75
C PHE A 266 -1.16 -4.36 4.46
N ILE A 267 -0.06 -3.86 3.93
CA ILE A 267 0.47 -4.26 2.61
C ILE A 267 1.95 -4.69 2.63
N TYR A 268 2.78 -4.20 3.56
CA TYR A 268 4.21 -4.55 3.58
C TYR A 268 4.45 -6.01 3.96
N ALA A 269 3.89 -6.48 5.08
CA ALA A 269 4.04 -7.88 5.49
C ALA A 269 3.50 -8.88 4.44
N PRO A 270 2.35 -8.65 3.76
CA PRO A 270 1.94 -9.42 2.59
C PRO A 270 2.96 -9.46 1.45
N ILE A 271 3.61 -8.36 1.13
CA ILE A 271 4.67 -8.32 0.11
C ILE A 271 5.87 -9.17 0.55
N LYS A 272 6.31 -9.08 1.81
CA LYS A 272 7.41 -9.90 2.33
C LYS A 272 7.08 -11.40 2.30
N LEU A 273 5.85 -11.78 2.65
CA LEU A 273 5.39 -13.15 2.51
C LEU A 273 5.42 -13.63 1.05
N ALA A 274 5.02 -12.77 0.12
CA ALA A 274 5.07 -13.09 -1.30
C ALA A 274 6.53 -13.24 -1.80
N GLU A 275 7.47 -12.41 -1.33
CA GLU A 275 8.90 -12.54 -1.60
C GLU A 275 9.44 -13.89 -1.09
N TYR A 276 9.06 -14.29 0.12
CA TYR A 276 9.45 -15.58 0.67
C TYR A 276 8.91 -16.74 -0.15
N ILE A 277 7.61 -16.71 -0.50
CA ILE A 277 6.98 -17.73 -1.34
C ILE A 277 7.66 -17.83 -2.72
N ASP A 278 8.03 -16.71 -3.32
CA ASP A 278 8.76 -16.62 -4.58
C ASP A 278 10.14 -17.31 -4.50
N ASN A 279 10.82 -17.14 -3.36
CA ASN A 279 12.14 -17.73 -3.13
C ASN A 279 12.10 -19.26 -2.90
N ILE A 280 10.98 -19.82 -2.41
CA ILE A 280 10.86 -21.26 -2.06
C ILE A 280 9.99 -22.05 -3.04
N SER A 281 9.46 -21.43 -4.10
CA SER A 281 8.61 -22.11 -5.09
C SER A 281 8.99 -21.72 -6.52
N ASP A 282 8.66 -22.61 -7.48
CA ASP A 282 8.80 -22.33 -8.92
C ASP A 282 7.55 -21.64 -9.51
N ALA A 283 6.59 -21.25 -8.68
CA ALA A 283 5.34 -20.64 -9.10
C ALA A 283 5.53 -19.17 -9.48
N LYS A 284 4.66 -18.64 -10.34
CA LYS A 284 4.50 -17.20 -10.51
C LYS A 284 3.75 -16.63 -9.31
N VAL A 285 4.41 -15.83 -8.52
CA VAL A 285 3.83 -15.23 -7.32
C VAL A 285 3.35 -13.81 -7.63
N TYR A 286 2.09 -13.57 -7.34
CA TYR A 286 1.44 -12.27 -7.52
C TYR A 286 1.12 -11.65 -6.17
N VAL A 287 1.18 -10.32 -6.13
CA VAL A 287 0.70 -9.52 -5.00
C VAL A 287 -0.45 -8.63 -5.43
N HIS A 288 -1.35 -8.41 -4.50
CA HIS A 288 -2.49 -7.51 -4.66
C HIS A 288 -2.93 -6.96 -3.30
N SER A 289 -3.84 -5.98 -3.32
CA SER A 289 -4.41 -5.44 -2.08
C SER A 289 -5.82 -4.93 -2.32
N SER A 290 -6.66 -4.99 -1.29
CA SER A 290 -7.86 -4.16 -1.27
C SER A 290 -7.49 -2.68 -1.13
N THR A 291 -8.33 -1.77 -1.63
CA THR A 291 -8.05 -0.32 -1.66
C THR A 291 -9.32 0.49 -1.43
N ARG A 292 -9.15 1.71 -0.93
CA ARG A 292 -10.22 2.71 -0.82
C ARG A 292 -10.41 3.54 -2.09
N SER A 293 -9.54 3.36 -3.09
CA SER A 293 -9.56 4.13 -4.33
C SER A 293 -10.72 3.70 -5.23
N PRO A 294 -11.73 4.55 -5.46
CA PRO A 294 -12.86 4.24 -6.32
C PRO A 294 -12.51 4.53 -7.78
N ILE A 295 -12.26 3.47 -8.56
CA ILE A 295 -11.80 3.56 -9.95
C ILE A 295 -12.83 2.91 -10.87
N GLU A 296 -13.11 3.53 -12.01
CA GLU A 296 -13.93 2.95 -13.07
C GLU A 296 -13.21 1.80 -13.75
N VAL A 297 -13.99 0.91 -14.35
CA VAL A 297 -13.51 -0.25 -15.10
C VAL A 297 -14.10 -0.27 -16.51
N SER A 298 -13.35 -0.79 -17.47
CA SER A 298 -13.76 -0.82 -18.89
C SER A 298 -13.39 -2.15 -19.54
N LYS A 299 -14.19 -2.59 -20.49
CA LYS A 299 -13.89 -3.75 -21.36
C LYS A 299 -12.90 -3.42 -22.48
N THR A 300 -12.58 -2.15 -22.67
CA THR A 300 -11.59 -1.72 -23.64
C THR A 300 -10.24 -2.34 -23.30
N PHE A 301 -9.59 -3.00 -24.26
CA PHE A 301 -8.37 -3.78 -24.04
C PHE A 301 -7.20 -2.94 -23.48
N GLU A 302 -7.07 -1.69 -23.93
CA GLU A 302 -6.02 -0.76 -23.50
C GLU A 302 -6.27 -0.15 -22.11
N TYR A 303 -7.50 -0.26 -21.59
CA TYR A 303 -7.82 0.27 -20.28
C TYR A 303 -7.19 -0.58 -19.17
N PRO A 304 -6.63 0.01 -18.11
CA PRO A 304 -5.81 -0.74 -17.14
C PRO A 304 -6.59 -1.70 -16.24
N LEU A 305 -7.89 -1.45 -16.01
CA LEU A 305 -8.73 -2.18 -15.07
C LEU A 305 -10.05 -2.61 -15.72
N HIS A 306 -10.36 -3.91 -15.66
CA HIS A 306 -11.50 -4.50 -16.36
C HIS A 306 -12.63 -4.95 -15.46
N ALA A 307 -12.30 -5.34 -14.21
CA ALA A 307 -13.25 -5.83 -13.23
C ALA A 307 -13.04 -5.16 -11.87
N ARG A 308 -14.14 -4.86 -11.18
CA ARG A 308 -14.16 -4.26 -9.85
C ARG A 308 -15.04 -5.06 -8.92
N TYR A 309 -14.49 -5.48 -7.78
CA TYR A 309 -15.21 -6.08 -6.67
C TYR A 309 -15.39 -5.03 -5.58
N GLU A 310 -16.65 -4.67 -5.30
CA GLU A 310 -17.02 -3.73 -4.25
C GLU A 310 -17.30 -4.52 -2.98
N VAL A 311 -16.46 -4.34 -1.95
CA VAL A 311 -16.51 -5.08 -0.69
C VAL A 311 -16.51 -4.11 0.48
N ARG A 312 -17.09 -4.50 1.62
CA ARG A 312 -16.95 -3.73 2.86
C ARG A 312 -15.51 -3.78 3.37
N SER A 313 -15.09 -2.73 4.04
CA SER A 313 -13.79 -2.69 4.69
C SER A 313 -13.73 -3.68 5.87
N ILE A 314 -12.60 -4.35 6.02
CA ILE A 314 -12.31 -5.19 7.19
C ILE A 314 -12.04 -4.35 8.47
N TYR A 315 -11.77 -3.04 8.32
CA TYR A 315 -11.45 -2.13 9.43
C TYR A 315 -12.62 -1.23 9.83
N ASP A 316 -13.52 -0.93 8.90
CA ASP A 316 -14.68 -0.06 9.14
C ASP A 316 -15.87 -0.55 8.32
N LYS A 317 -16.86 -1.13 8.98
CA LYS A 317 -18.08 -1.70 8.38
C LYS A 317 -18.89 -0.71 7.52
N ASN A 318 -18.72 0.59 7.74
CA ASN A 318 -19.42 1.64 6.99
C ASN A 318 -18.64 2.12 5.77
N ARG A 319 -17.45 1.59 5.56
CA ARG A 319 -16.58 1.99 4.47
C ARG A 319 -16.61 0.98 3.32
N GLN A 320 -16.84 1.49 2.12
CA GLN A 320 -16.67 0.74 0.87
C GLN A 320 -15.19 0.67 0.51
N THR A 321 -14.72 -0.52 0.14
CA THR A 321 -13.40 -0.76 -0.45
C THR A 321 -13.54 -1.56 -1.74
N TYR A 322 -12.44 -1.70 -2.47
CA TYR A 322 -12.43 -2.26 -3.81
C TYR A 322 -11.25 -3.22 -3.97
N ILE A 323 -11.46 -4.26 -4.76
CA ILE A 323 -10.41 -5.12 -5.30
C ILE A 323 -10.61 -5.16 -6.81
N TYR A 324 -9.53 -5.00 -7.58
CA TYR A 324 -9.60 -4.93 -9.03
C TYR A 324 -8.98 -6.16 -9.67
N ASP A 325 -9.54 -6.61 -10.81
CA ASP A 325 -8.97 -7.62 -11.68
C ASP A 325 -8.46 -8.89 -10.95
N LEU A 326 -9.24 -9.41 -9.99
CA LEU A 326 -8.91 -10.66 -9.32
C LEU A 326 -8.72 -11.78 -10.36
N LYS A 327 -7.67 -12.55 -10.22
CA LYS A 327 -7.34 -13.68 -11.09
C LYS A 327 -7.42 -14.98 -10.34
N GLN A 328 -7.74 -16.04 -11.06
CA GLN A 328 -7.63 -17.40 -10.54
C GLN A 328 -6.16 -17.77 -10.33
N SER A 329 -5.87 -18.36 -9.16
CA SER A 329 -4.56 -18.88 -8.76
C SER A 329 -4.70 -20.28 -8.16
N ASP A 330 -3.65 -21.10 -8.23
CA ASP A 330 -3.65 -22.44 -7.65
C ASP A 330 -3.72 -22.40 -6.11
N VAL A 331 -3.17 -21.32 -5.52
CA VAL A 331 -3.26 -21.01 -4.09
C VAL A 331 -3.46 -19.50 -3.92
N PHE A 332 -4.36 -19.14 -3.03
CA PHE A 332 -4.65 -17.73 -2.71
C PHE A 332 -4.46 -17.49 -1.21
N PHE A 333 -3.54 -16.63 -0.85
CA PHE A 333 -3.35 -16.17 0.52
C PHE A 333 -3.99 -14.79 0.70
N ILE A 334 -4.78 -14.65 1.75
CA ILE A 334 -5.19 -13.35 2.31
C ILE A 334 -4.35 -13.14 3.54
N PHE A 335 -3.64 -12.03 3.64
CA PHE A 335 -2.86 -11.71 4.81
C PHE A 335 -3.29 -10.36 5.39
N THR A 336 -3.78 -10.35 6.62
CA THR A 336 -4.43 -9.20 7.24
C THR A 336 -4.12 -9.08 8.73
N ASP A 337 -4.12 -7.85 9.25
CA ASP A 337 -4.17 -7.54 10.68
C ASP A 337 -5.60 -7.13 11.14
N GLY A 338 -6.58 -7.25 10.24
CA GLY A 338 -7.99 -7.03 10.53
C GLY A 338 -8.63 -8.19 11.29
N LYS A 339 -9.74 -7.89 11.96
CA LYS A 339 -10.54 -8.89 12.70
C LYS A 339 -11.58 -9.53 11.79
N ASP A 340 -12.03 -10.71 12.22
CA ASP A 340 -13.17 -11.40 11.61
C ASP A 340 -14.44 -10.51 11.63
N ASN A 341 -14.97 -10.21 10.44
CA ASN A 341 -16.18 -9.43 10.27
C ASN A 341 -16.81 -9.61 8.87
N GLU A 342 -17.89 -8.85 8.62
CA GLU A 342 -18.59 -8.87 7.35
C GLU A 342 -17.72 -8.43 6.15
N GLY A 343 -16.72 -7.56 6.36
CA GLY A 343 -15.78 -7.14 5.32
C GLY A 343 -14.86 -8.27 4.89
N GLU A 344 -14.44 -9.11 5.84
CA GLU A 344 -13.70 -10.32 5.54
C GLU A 344 -14.55 -11.31 4.73
N ALA A 345 -15.80 -11.52 5.12
CA ALA A 345 -16.71 -12.38 4.37
C ALA A 345 -16.91 -11.90 2.92
N ASP A 346 -16.96 -10.59 2.71
CA ASP A 346 -17.04 -9.99 1.37
C ASP A 346 -15.77 -10.25 0.55
N ILE A 347 -14.59 -10.07 1.15
CA ILE A 347 -13.29 -10.34 0.48
C ILE A 347 -13.20 -11.81 0.07
N LEU A 348 -13.56 -12.73 0.97
CA LEU A 348 -13.56 -14.17 0.70
C LEU A 348 -14.52 -14.53 -0.44
N GLU A 349 -15.70 -13.97 -0.46
CA GLU A 349 -16.67 -14.21 -1.53
C GLU A 349 -16.19 -13.62 -2.88
N ALA A 350 -15.58 -12.44 -2.88
CA ALA A 350 -15.00 -11.85 -4.09
C ALA A 350 -13.92 -12.78 -4.69
N ILE A 351 -13.04 -13.33 -3.84
CA ILE A 351 -11.99 -14.27 -4.26
C ILE A 351 -12.59 -15.56 -4.80
N ARG A 352 -13.62 -16.09 -4.16
CA ARG A 352 -14.35 -17.29 -4.64
C ARG A 352 -15.00 -17.05 -6.00
N LEU A 353 -15.66 -15.91 -6.19
CA LEU A 353 -16.29 -15.53 -7.46
C LEU A 353 -15.29 -15.39 -8.59
N SER A 354 -14.05 -15.05 -8.29
CA SER A 354 -12.96 -15.04 -9.28
C SER A 354 -12.36 -16.41 -9.61
N GLY A 355 -12.98 -17.52 -9.11
CA GLY A 355 -12.61 -18.90 -9.40
C GLY A 355 -11.55 -19.52 -8.49
N ASN A 356 -11.26 -18.89 -7.33
CA ASN A 356 -10.29 -19.39 -6.38
C ASN A 356 -10.97 -20.30 -5.34
N GLU A 357 -10.41 -21.50 -5.13
CA GLU A 357 -10.96 -22.51 -4.20
C GLU A 357 -10.00 -22.83 -3.05
N ASN A 358 -8.70 -22.74 -3.27
CA ASN A 358 -7.68 -23.07 -2.28
C ASN A 358 -7.19 -21.82 -1.57
N ILE A 359 -7.98 -21.36 -0.58
CA ILE A 359 -7.81 -20.09 0.09
C ILE A 359 -7.28 -20.29 1.51
N TYR A 360 -6.22 -19.55 1.84
CA TYR A 360 -5.64 -19.46 3.18
C TYR A 360 -5.78 -18.02 3.69
N LEU A 361 -6.32 -17.86 4.89
CA LEU A 361 -6.41 -16.59 5.59
C LEU A 361 -5.38 -16.56 6.72
N ILE A 362 -4.39 -15.70 6.60
CA ILE A 362 -3.35 -15.49 7.61
C ILE A 362 -3.69 -14.22 8.38
N ARG A 363 -3.81 -14.35 9.71
CA ARG A 363 -3.99 -13.22 10.61
C ARG A 363 -2.70 -12.86 11.31
N TRP A 364 -2.34 -11.60 11.18
CA TRP A 364 -1.34 -10.94 12.01
C TRP A 364 -2.00 -10.50 13.31
N ASP A 365 -2.03 -11.40 14.29
CA ASP A 365 -2.75 -11.23 15.55
C ASP A 365 -1.83 -10.53 16.57
N ASN A 366 -2.04 -9.24 16.74
CA ASN A 366 -1.24 -8.36 17.60
C ASN A 366 -2.00 -7.88 18.86
N GLU A 367 -2.93 -8.69 19.38
CA GLU A 367 -3.69 -8.45 20.61
C GLU A 367 -3.08 -9.14 21.84
#